data_f53e9b1acbe641b119ef4b0b54cc02d9
#
_entry.id   f53e9b1acbe641b119ef4b0b54cc02d9
#
_cell.length_a   1.000
_cell.length_b   1.000
_cell.length_c   1.000
_cell.angle_alpha   90.00
_cell.angle_beta   90.00
_cell.angle_gamma   90.00
#
_symmetry.space_group_name_H-M   'P 1'
#
loop_
_entity.id
_entity.type
_entity.pdbx_description
1 polymer ?
#
loop_
_entity_poly.entity_id
_entity_poly.type
_entity_poly.pdbx_seq_one_letter_code
_entity_poly.pdbx_strand_id
1 'polypeptide(L)'
;MKEADIKRKMIKSMHEGGGYGRRIEDQYAVGIYDTILIPKGLPVFMAEVKIIRGTHFGPTPRQMVELQRIVDVGGPHGHVIPVMIGWHEGNYYFHKPKMTIPMVDCFSVTTSDCEFYKQLVLYYFSQKGIPHG
;
A
#
# COMPACT_ATOMS: atom_id res chain seq x y z
N MET A 1 -6.04 11.35 13.29
CA MET A 1 -4.76 10.66 13.08
C MET A 1 -4.07 11.22 11.86
N LYS A 2 -2.76 11.41 11.92
CA LYS A 2 -1.98 11.94 10.81
C LYS A 2 -1.41 10.80 9.95
N GLU A 3 -1.13 11.07 8.69
CA GLU A 3 -0.50 10.07 7.80
C GLU A 3 0.79 9.49 8.38
N ALA A 4 1.60 10.33 9.02
CA ALA A 4 2.84 9.89 9.66
C ALA A 4 2.60 8.83 10.74
N ASP A 5 1.53 8.96 11.51
CA ASP A 5 1.18 7.99 12.55
C ASP A 5 0.75 6.66 11.95
N ILE A 6 -0.01 6.72 10.86
CA ILE A 6 -0.48 5.53 10.14
C ILE A 6 0.72 4.77 9.58
N LYS A 7 1.64 5.47 8.91
CA LYS A 7 2.86 4.87 8.36
C LYS A 7 3.72 4.22 9.44
N ARG A 8 3.85 4.86 10.60
CA ARG A 8 4.60 4.31 11.73
C ARG A 8 3.99 2.99 12.21
N LYS A 9 2.67 2.94 12.32
CA LYS A 9 1.96 1.71 12.72
C LYS A 9 2.11 0.60 11.68
N MET A 10 2.04 0.95 10.40
CA MET A 10 2.24 0.01 9.30
C MET A 10 3.64 -0.62 9.37
N ILE A 11 4.66 0.21 9.52
CA ILE A 11 6.06 -0.24 9.57
C ILE A 11 6.29 -1.13 10.80
N LYS A 12 5.74 -0.75 11.95
CA LYS A 12 5.83 -1.56 13.16
C LYS A 12 5.20 -2.94 12.93
N SER A 13 4.02 -2.98 12.34
CA SER A 13 3.35 -4.24 12.02
C SER A 13 4.17 -5.10 11.06
N MET A 14 4.79 -4.49 10.06
CA MET A 14 5.67 -5.21 9.12
C MET A 14 6.82 -5.90 9.85
N HIS A 15 7.50 -5.19 10.76
CA HIS A 15 8.61 -5.75 11.52
C HIS A 15 8.14 -6.86 12.47
N GLU A 16 7.02 -6.68 13.13
CA GLU A 16 6.44 -7.70 14.01
C GLU A 16 6.03 -8.97 13.25
N GLY A 17 5.62 -8.82 12.00
CA GLY A 17 5.28 -9.95 11.13
C GLY A 17 6.47 -10.66 10.49
N GLY A 18 7.68 -10.17 10.72
CA GLY A 18 8.89 -10.76 10.15
C GLY A 18 9.31 -10.17 8.81
N GLY A 19 8.63 -9.13 8.35
CA GLY A 19 8.99 -8.40 7.14
C GLY A 19 9.81 -7.16 7.43
N TYR A 20 9.79 -6.23 6.50
CA TYR A 20 10.53 -4.98 6.60
C TYR A 20 9.68 -3.83 6.07
N GLY A 21 9.76 -2.68 6.70
CA GLY A 21 9.10 -1.47 6.23
C GLY A 21 9.97 -0.25 6.50
N ARG A 22 9.90 0.73 5.61
CA ARG A 22 10.65 1.97 5.74
C ARG A 22 9.94 3.12 5.04
N ARG A 23 9.93 4.29 5.68
CA ARG A 23 9.53 5.53 5.03
C ARG A 23 10.69 6.06 4.21
N ILE A 24 10.36 6.60 3.04
CA ILE A 24 11.33 7.31 2.23
C ILE A 24 11.15 8.80 2.51
N GLU A 25 12.15 9.41 3.09
CA GLU A 25 12.16 10.83 3.39
C GLU A 25 13.17 11.53 2.49
N ASP A 26 12.68 12.06 1.39
CA ASP A 26 13.49 12.87 0.49
C ASP A 26 12.74 14.17 0.21
N GLN A 27 13.21 15.24 0.81
CA GLN A 27 12.60 16.54 0.66
C GLN A 27 12.66 17.09 -0.78
N TYR A 28 13.52 16.53 -1.61
CA TYR A 28 13.68 16.92 -3.02
C TYR A 28 12.90 16.05 -3.98
N ALA A 29 12.41 14.92 -3.51
CA ALA A 29 11.74 13.93 -4.34
C ALA A 29 10.22 14.10 -4.25
N VAL A 30 9.73 15.21 -4.77
CA VAL A 30 8.29 15.47 -4.82
C VAL A 30 7.64 14.51 -5.82
N GLY A 31 6.65 13.76 -5.36
CA GLY A 31 5.92 12.82 -6.21
C GLY A 31 6.41 11.39 -6.17
N ILE A 32 7.40 11.06 -5.34
CA ILE A 32 7.84 9.68 -5.14
C ILE A 32 6.90 8.99 -4.13
N TYR A 33 6.73 7.66 -4.28
CA TYR A 33 6.10 6.83 -3.28
C TYR A 33 6.81 7.03 -1.94
N ASP A 34 6.05 6.96 -0.85
CA ASP A 34 6.58 7.37 0.45
C ASP A 34 6.95 6.21 1.38
N THR A 35 6.60 4.98 1.03
CA THR A 35 6.84 3.84 1.93
C THR A 35 7.22 2.60 1.14
N ILE A 36 8.25 1.90 1.62
CA ILE A 36 8.65 0.58 1.11
C ILE A 36 8.18 -0.47 2.11
N LEU A 37 7.49 -1.49 1.63
CA LEU A 37 6.98 -2.58 2.46
C LEU A 37 7.41 -3.91 1.84
N ILE A 38 8.10 -4.73 2.62
CA ILE A 38 8.60 -6.03 2.14
C ILE A 38 8.07 -7.13 3.06
N PRO A 39 6.99 -7.81 2.69
CA PRO A 39 6.55 -8.99 3.41
C PRO A 39 7.58 -10.11 3.24
N LYS A 40 7.77 -10.93 4.26
CA LYS A 40 8.76 -12.00 4.24
C LYS A 40 8.49 -12.96 3.08
N GLY A 41 9.48 -13.13 2.20
CA GLY A 41 9.41 -14.06 1.08
C GLY A 41 8.53 -13.58 -0.09
N LEU A 42 8.04 -12.35 -0.06
CA LEU A 42 7.17 -11.78 -1.10
C LEU A 42 7.85 -10.59 -1.78
N PRO A 43 7.31 -10.14 -2.92
CA PRO A 43 7.87 -8.97 -3.61
C PRO A 43 7.82 -7.69 -2.78
N VAL A 44 8.61 -6.71 -3.16
CA VAL A 44 8.65 -5.39 -2.56
C VAL A 44 7.41 -4.60 -2.98
N PHE A 45 6.73 -4.01 -2.02
CA PHE A 45 5.65 -3.06 -2.30
C PHE A 45 6.17 -1.63 -2.18
N MET A 46 5.88 -0.83 -3.18
CA MET A 46 6.09 0.62 -3.16
C MET A 46 4.73 1.26 -2.91
N ALA A 47 4.55 1.79 -1.71
CA ALA A 47 3.24 2.25 -1.27
C ALA A 47 3.13 3.76 -1.20
N GLU A 48 1.98 4.26 -1.60
CA GLU A 48 1.53 5.61 -1.35
C GLU A 48 0.36 5.54 -0.38
N VAL A 49 0.46 6.22 0.77
CA VAL A 49 -0.52 6.13 1.85
C VAL A 49 -1.33 7.42 1.91
N LYS A 50 -2.65 7.30 1.95
CA LYS A 50 -3.57 8.44 2.04
C LYS A 50 -4.64 8.21 3.10
N ILE A 51 -4.98 9.25 3.83
CA ILE A 51 -6.18 9.23 4.67
C ILE A 51 -7.38 9.49 3.75
N ILE A 52 -8.37 8.62 3.82
CA ILE A 52 -9.60 8.79 3.04
C ILE A 52 -10.53 9.74 3.77
N ARG A 53 -10.88 10.85 3.13
CA ARG A 53 -11.75 11.89 3.70
C ARG A 53 -13.08 11.99 2.94
N GLY A 54 -13.71 10.89 2.67
CA GLY A 54 -14.94 10.81 1.90
C GLY A 54 -15.08 9.41 1.38
N THR A 55 -15.44 9.24 0.12
CA THR A 55 -15.66 7.93 -0.48
C THR A 55 -14.58 7.52 -1.49
N HIS A 56 -13.66 8.42 -1.79
CA HIS A 56 -12.61 8.22 -2.79
C HIS A 56 -11.26 8.70 -2.28
N PHE A 57 -10.20 8.18 -2.85
CA PHE A 57 -8.85 8.67 -2.60
C PHE A 57 -7.97 8.42 -3.84
N GLY A 58 -6.77 8.93 -3.84
CA GLY A 58 -5.85 8.71 -4.94
C GLY A 58 -4.56 9.47 -4.77
N PRO A 59 -3.58 9.21 -5.64
CA PRO A 59 -2.32 9.92 -5.64
C PRO A 59 -2.49 11.32 -6.24
N THR A 60 -1.49 12.17 -5.98
CA THR A 60 -1.36 13.40 -6.77
C THR A 60 -0.99 13.03 -8.21
N PRO A 61 -1.20 13.94 -9.20
CA PRO A 61 -0.79 13.64 -10.58
C PRO A 61 0.69 13.25 -10.70
N ARG A 62 1.56 13.88 -9.93
CA ARG A 62 2.99 13.60 -9.93
C ARG A 62 3.32 12.23 -9.35
N GLN A 63 2.67 11.86 -8.25
CA GLN A 63 2.78 10.53 -7.65
C GLN A 63 2.29 9.46 -8.64
N MET A 64 1.22 9.73 -9.36
CA MET A 64 0.69 8.79 -10.36
C MET A 64 1.69 8.54 -11.48
N VAL A 65 2.41 9.55 -11.95
CA VAL A 65 3.45 9.40 -12.97
C VAL A 65 4.54 8.44 -12.47
N GLU A 66 5.01 8.62 -11.25
CA GLU A 66 6.05 7.75 -10.67
C GLU A 66 5.56 6.32 -10.45
N LEU A 67 4.35 6.17 -9.94
CA LEU A 67 3.76 4.85 -9.75
C LEU A 67 3.58 4.12 -11.09
N GLN A 68 3.19 4.85 -12.13
CA GLN A 68 3.04 4.28 -13.47
C GLN A 68 4.38 3.82 -14.04
N ARG A 69 5.45 4.54 -13.78
CA ARG A 69 6.80 4.13 -14.18
C ARG A 69 7.18 2.79 -13.55
N ILE A 70 6.85 2.59 -12.28
CA ILE A 70 7.10 1.32 -11.59
C ILE A 70 6.32 0.19 -12.26
N VAL A 71 5.06 0.43 -12.60
CA VAL A 71 4.24 -0.54 -13.33
C VAL A 71 4.88 -0.91 -14.66
N ASP A 72 5.31 0.11 -15.42
CA ASP A 72 5.86 -0.08 -16.77
C ASP A 72 7.17 -0.87 -16.78
N VAL A 73 8.06 -0.62 -15.82
CA VAL A 73 9.35 -1.34 -15.74
C VAL A 73 9.25 -2.66 -15.01
N GLY A 74 8.28 -2.82 -14.13
CA GLY A 74 8.10 -4.05 -13.36
C GLY A 74 7.69 -5.24 -14.21
N GLY A 75 6.93 -4.99 -15.28
CA GLY A 75 6.42 -6.05 -16.14
C GLY A 75 5.50 -7.02 -15.42
N PRO A 76 5.08 -8.09 -16.09
CA PRO A 76 4.12 -9.06 -15.53
C PRO A 76 4.71 -9.92 -14.40
N HIS A 77 6.03 -9.98 -14.29
CA HIS A 77 6.73 -10.73 -13.25
C HIS A 77 7.47 -9.81 -12.29
N GLY A 78 6.99 -8.57 -12.15
CA GLY A 78 7.65 -7.54 -11.37
C GLY A 78 7.94 -7.96 -9.94
N HIS A 79 9.17 -7.70 -9.49
CA HIS A 79 9.58 -7.91 -8.10
C HIS A 79 9.20 -6.71 -7.23
N VAL A 80 8.67 -5.67 -7.84
CA VAL A 80 8.21 -4.46 -7.18
C VAL A 80 6.76 -4.22 -7.57
N ILE A 81 5.91 -4.05 -6.57
CA ILE A 81 4.47 -3.86 -6.75
C ILE A 81 4.07 -2.50 -6.22
N PRO A 82 3.67 -1.56 -7.09
CA PRO A 82 3.13 -0.30 -6.62
C PRO A 82 1.72 -0.51 -6.05
N VAL A 83 1.41 0.15 -4.94
CA VAL A 83 0.12 0.03 -4.29
C VAL A 83 -0.33 1.35 -3.68
N MET A 84 -1.60 1.64 -3.81
CA MET A 84 -2.26 2.73 -3.08
C MET A 84 -2.91 2.14 -1.82
N ILE A 85 -2.61 2.72 -0.67
CA ILE A 85 -3.18 2.32 0.61
C ILE A 85 -3.95 3.49 1.20
N GLY A 86 -5.26 3.34 1.30
CA GLY A 86 -6.12 4.29 1.98
C GLY A 86 -6.37 3.85 3.41
N TRP A 87 -6.51 4.81 4.31
CA TRP A 87 -6.89 4.55 5.69
C TRP A 87 -8.15 5.32 6.03
N HIS A 88 -9.13 4.63 6.61
CA HIS A 88 -10.39 5.23 7.03
C HIS A 88 -10.94 4.49 8.25
N GLU A 89 -11.15 5.23 9.32
CA GLU A 89 -11.77 4.70 10.55
C GLU A 89 -11.15 3.39 11.05
N GLY A 90 -9.83 3.32 11.05
CA GLY A 90 -9.09 2.16 11.54
C GLY A 90 -8.90 1.02 10.54
N ASN A 91 -9.43 1.15 9.33
CA ASN A 91 -9.32 0.13 8.30
C ASN A 91 -8.41 0.56 7.16
N TYR A 92 -7.73 -0.41 6.54
CA TYR A 92 -6.88 -0.20 5.38
C TYR A 92 -7.60 -0.66 4.11
N TYR A 93 -7.41 0.11 3.04
CA TYR A 93 -8.01 -0.13 1.73
C TYR A 93 -6.90 -0.18 0.70
N PHE A 94 -6.77 -1.29 -0.01
CA PHE A 94 -5.67 -1.56 -0.94
C PHE A 94 -6.19 -1.53 -2.37
N HIS A 95 -5.46 -0.87 -3.25
CA HIS A 95 -5.79 -0.81 -4.67
C HIS A 95 -4.56 -0.58 -5.52
N LYS A 96 -4.62 -0.99 -6.77
CA LYS A 96 -3.60 -0.64 -7.75
C LYS A 96 -3.58 0.88 -7.97
N PRO A 97 -2.45 1.47 -8.39
CA PRO A 97 -2.41 2.91 -8.68
C PRO A 97 -3.46 3.33 -9.71
N LYS A 98 -4.24 4.33 -9.34
CA LYS A 98 -5.29 4.91 -10.16
C LYS A 98 -5.58 6.30 -9.62
N MET A 99 -5.90 7.26 -10.50
CA MET A 99 -6.09 8.66 -10.10
C MET A 99 -7.22 8.86 -9.08
N THR A 100 -8.32 8.16 -9.27
CA THR A 100 -9.46 8.24 -8.35
C THR A 100 -9.92 6.84 -8.02
N ILE A 101 -9.83 6.48 -6.74
CA ILE A 101 -10.12 5.13 -6.26
C ILE A 101 -11.32 5.17 -5.33
N PRO A 102 -12.47 4.60 -5.73
CA PRO A 102 -13.59 4.45 -4.81
C PRO A 102 -13.26 3.43 -3.72
N MET A 103 -13.59 3.73 -2.48
CA MET A 103 -13.38 2.79 -1.37
C MET A 103 -14.02 1.42 -1.64
N VAL A 104 -15.20 1.42 -2.25
CA VAL A 104 -15.95 0.20 -2.54
C VAL A 104 -15.24 -0.74 -3.51
N ASP A 105 -14.29 -0.23 -4.31
CA ASP A 105 -13.52 -1.02 -5.27
C ASP A 105 -12.25 -1.62 -4.67
N CYS A 106 -11.94 -1.28 -3.42
CA CYS A 106 -10.69 -1.67 -2.78
C CYS A 106 -10.79 -3.04 -2.10
N PHE A 107 -9.65 -3.71 -2.03
CA PHE A 107 -9.49 -4.84 -1.12
C PHE A 107 -9.40 -4.30 0.30
N SER A 108 -10.17 -4.86 1.21
CA SER A 108 -10.09 -4.53 2.63
C SER A 108 -10.46 -5.76 3.46
N VAL A 109 -9.96 -5.77 4.71
CA VAL A 109 -10.27 -6.83 5.66
C VAL A 109 -11.04 -6.19 6.82
N THR A 110 -12.26 -6.65 7.04
CA THR A 110 -13.20 -6.03 7.98
C THR A 110 -13.12 -6.55 9.40
N THR A 111 -12.23 -7.50 9.69
CA THR A 111 -12.08 -8.04 11.04
C THR A 111 -11.14 -7.19 11.87
N SER A 112 -11.58 -6.75 13.04
CA SER A 112 -10.83 -5.87 13.95
C SER A 112 -9.50 -6.45 14.46
N ASP A 113 -9.29 -7.75 14.33
CA ASP A 113 -8.12 -8.45 14.84
C ASP A 113 -7.03 -8.70 13.79
N CYS A 114 -7.20 -8.18 12.57
CA CYS A 114 -6.26 -8.41 11.50
C CYS A 114 -5.23 -7.29 11.42
N GLU A 115 -3.99 -7.58 11.76
CA GLU A 115 -2.89 -6.62 11.69
C GLU A 115 -2.55 -6.23 10.25
N PHE A 116 -1.97 -5.07 10.07
CA PHE A 116 -1.63 -4.54 8.75
C PHE A 116 -0.79 -5.52 7.92
N TYR A 117 0.25 -6.12 8.51
CA TYR A 117 1.11 -7.09 7.82
C TYR A 117 0.29 -8.21 7.17
N LYS A 118 -0.63 -8.79 7.93
CA LYS A 118 -1.48 -9.86 7.44
C LYS A 118 -2.42 -9.39 6.33
N GLN A 119 -2.95 -8.18 6.45
CA GLN A 119 -3.81 -7.60 5.42
C GLN A 119 -3.06 -7.40 4.10
N LEU A 120 -1.82 -6.92 4.17
CA LEU A 120 -0.99 -6.75 2.98
C LEU A 120 -0.70 -8.08 2.29
N VAL A 121 -0.40 -9.12 3.06
CA VAL A 121 -0.18 -10.48 2.54
C VAL A 121 -1.45 -11.00 1.87
N LEU A 122 -2.59 -10.83 2.51
CA LEU A 122 -3.89 -11.24 1.94
C LEU A 122 -4.18 -10.48 0.63
N TYR A 123 -3.90 -9.20 0.60
CA TYR A 123 -4.04 -8.41 -0.63
C TYR A 123 -3.17 -8.97 -1.76
N TYR A 124 -1.90 -9.25 -1.47
CA TYR A 124 -0.99 -9.84 -2.46
C TYR A 124 -1.57 -11.11 -3.08
N PHE A 125 -1.99 -12.05 -2.25
CA PHE A 125 -2.53 -13.32 -2.75
C PHE A 125 -3.85 -13.14 -3.49
N SER A 126 -4.70 -12.21 -3.07
CA SER A 126 -5.94 -11.91 -3.79
C SER A 126 -5.67 -11.40 -5.20
N GLN A 127 -4.60 -10.62 -5.40
CA GLN A 127 -4.21 -10.12 -6.71
C GLN A 127 -3.66 -11.24 -7.61
N LYS A 128 -3.11 -12.29 -7.03
CA LYS A 128 -2.58 -13.45 -7.77
C LYS A 128 -3.64 -14.51 -8.03
N GLY A 129 -4.85 -14.37 -7.49
CA GLY A 129 -5.88 -15.38 -7.59
C GLY A 129 -5.56 -16.67 -6.83
N ILE A 130 -4.65 -16.61 -5.85
CA ILE A 130 -4.26 -17.76 -5.05
C ILE A 130 -5.17 -17.87 -3.84
N PRO A 131 -5.84 -19.03 -3.63
CA PRO A 131 -6.69 -19.18 -2.46
C PRO A 131 -5.91 -19.18 -1.16
N HIS A 132 -6.50 -18.62 -0.14
CA HIS A 132 -5.97 -18.64 1.21
C HIS A 132 -6.70 -19.68 2.04
N GLY A 133 -5.99 -20.60 2.52
CA GLY A 133 -6.53 -21.53 3.49
C GLY A 133 -6.58 -20.96 4.88
#